data_268bd9b00a326cf6b88fe6635b0b7605
#
_entry.id   268bd9b00a326cf6b88fe6635b0b7605
#
_cell.length_a   1.000
_cell.length_b   1.000
_cell.length_c   1.000
_cell.angle_alpha   90.00
_cell.angle_beta   90.00
_cell.angle_gamma   90.00
#
_symmetry.space_group_name_H-M   'P 1'
#
loop_
_entity.id
_entity.type
_entity.pdbx_description
1 polymer ?
#
loop_
_entity_poly.entity_id
_entity_poly.type
_entity_poly.pdbx_seq_one_letter_code
_entity_poly.pdbx_strand_id
1 'polypeptide(L)'
;FIKIGGIIVFGVVGVFIADSIDMGTGGDAPSPTLSGFLGATALGILAFKGFTTITNSGSELKNPKRNLGKAIMISIALCVVIYALVGFAVASNLSLSEIIETQDYSLAAAARPALGEAAVGFTVVLAMLATAGGIIASVFAVSRMLAMLTEMKLVPHRHFHMPGSLQKHTLVYTIVFGLILTAFFDLSRIAALGIIFYL
;
A
#
# COMPACT_ATOMS: atom_id res chain seq x y z
N PHE A 1 -1.39 -14.43 5.46
CA PHE A 1 -2.82 -14.85 5.48
C PHE A 1 -3.65 -14.04 6.47
N ILE A 2 -3.18 -13.79 7.72
CA ILE A 2 -3.95 -13.09 8.77
C ILE A 2 -4.37 -11.68 8.31
N LYS A 3 -3.46 -10.87 7.74
CA LYS A 3 -3.77 -9.51 7.29
C LYS A 3 -4.81 -9.46 6.17
N ILE A 4 -4.72 -10.37 5.19
CA ILE A 4 -5.67 -10.44 4.08
C ILE A 4 -7.05 -10.87 4.60
N GLY A 5 -7.09 -11.92 5.44
CA GLY A 5 -8.31 -12.37 6.08
C GLY A 5 -8.97 -11.28 6.93
N GLY A 6 -8.19 -10.55 7.74
CA GLY A 6 -8.69 -9.44 8.56
C GLY A 6 -9.29 -8.30 7.74
N ILE A 7 -8.65 -7.91 6.63
CA ILE A 7 -9.16 -6.86 5.74
C ILE A 7 -10.44 -7.32 5.02
N ILE A 8 -10.51 -8.58 4.58
CA ILE A 8 -11.72 -9.13 3.95
C ILE A 8 -12.88 -9.17 4.95
N VAL A 9 -12.62 -9.66 6.18
CA VAL A 9 -13.65 -9.69 7.24
C VAL A 9 -14.14 -8.28 7.54
N PHE A 10 -13.23 -7.31 7.69
CA PHE A 10 -13.58 -5.91 7.86
C PHE A 10 -14.48 -5.39 6.73
N GLY A 11 -14.09 -5.60 5.48
CA GLY A 11 -14.85 -5.13 4.33
C GLY A 11 -16.24 -5.78 4.24
N VAL A 12 -16.32 -7.10 4.44
CA VAL A 12 -17.59 -7.83 4.43
C VAL A 12 -18.52 -7.35 5.53
N VAL A 13 -18.02 -7.27 6.78
CA VAL A 13 -18.82 -6.81 7.93
C VAL A 13 -19.27 -5.37 7.72
N GLY A 14 -18.39 -4.48 7.23
CA GLY A 14 -18.73 -3.09 6.93
C GLY A 14 -19.83 -2.94 5.89
N VAL A 15 -19.84 -3.77 4.86
CA VAL A 15 -20.94 -3.77 3.85
C VAL A 15 -22.24 -4.32 4.42
N PHE A 16 -22.20 -5.34 5.29
CA PHE A 16 -23.41 -5.91 5.89
C PHE A 16 -24.09 -5.02 6.94
N ILE A 17 -23.32 -4.13 7.59
CA ILE A 17 -23.83 -3.21 8.62
C ILE A 17 -24.31 -1.90 8.00
N ALA A 18 -23.96 -1.61 6.75
CA ALA A 18 -24.33 -0.41 6.06
C ALA A 18 -25.86 -0.36 5.85
N ASP A 19 -26.54 0.61 6.49
CA ASP A 19 -27.98 0.84 6.30
C ASP A 19 -28.28 1.48 4.95
N SER A 20 -27.37 2.26 4.40
CA SER A 20 -27.48 2.90 3.08
C SER A 20 -26.12 3.36 2.59
N ILE A 21 -25.91 3.36 1.28
CA ILE A 21 -24.74 3.96 0.66
C ILE A 21 -25.03 5.44 0.46
N ASP A 22 -24.55 6.29 1.36
CA ASP A 22 -24.58 7.73 1.15
C ASP A 22 -23.38 8.13 0.28
N MET A 23 -23.62 8.28 -1.01
CA MET A 23 -22.60 8.72 -1.96
C MET A 23 -22.29 10.22 -1.87
N GLY A 24 -22.52 10.85 -0.72
CA GLY A 24 -22.14 12.25 -0.50
C GLY A 24 -22.97 13.27 -1.26
N THR A 25 -24.25 12.98 -1.52
CA THR A 25 -25.20 13.94 -2.10
C THR A 25 -25.66 15.00 -1.10
N GLY A 26 -25.21 14.96 0.15
CA GLY A 26 -25.43 15.97 1.18
C GLY A 26 -24.65 17.24 0.88
N GLY A 27 -25.30 18.39 0.95
CA GLY A 27 -24.94 19.70 0.42
C GLY A 27 -23.61 20.36 0.82
N ASP A 28 -22.70 19.72 1.56
CA ASP A 28 -21.40 20.27 1.97
C ASP A 28 -20.19 19.55 1.32
N ALA A 29 -20.43 18.66 0.35
CA ALA A 29 -19.34 18.02 -0.35
C ALA A 29 -18.64 19.01 -1.29
N PRO A 30 -17.30 19.13 -1.24
CA PRO A 30 -16.57 19.97 -2.18
C PRO A 30 -16.84 19.49 -3.60
N SER A 31 -17.14 20.42 -4.51
CA SER A 31 -17.44 20.11 -5.90
C SER A 31 -16.27 19.34 -6.54
N PRO A 32 -16.52 18.26 -7.28
CA PRO A 32 -15.47 17.48 -7.91
C PRO A 32 -14.71 18.34 -8.92
N THR A 33 -13.40 18.45 -8.73
CA THR A 33 -12.52 19.17 -9.66
C THR A 33 -11.76 18.16 -10.53
N LEU A 34 -11.41 18.56 -11.76
CA LEU A 34 -10.61 17.72 -12.65
C LEU A 34 -9.25 17.37 -12.01
N SER A 35 -8.62 18.32 -11.33
CA SER A 35 -7.36 18.10 -10.61
C SER A 35 -7.52 17.10 -9.47
N GLY A 36 -8.62 17.16 -8.71
CA GLY A 36 -8.93 16.18 -7.66
C GLY A 36 -9.14 14.77 -8.22
N PHE A 37 -9.87 14.66 -9.34
CA PHE A 37 -10.07 13.37 -10.01
C PHE A 37 -8.75 12.78 -10.52
N LEU A 38 -7.90 13.59 -11.16
CA LEU A 38 -6.58 13.14 -11.63
C LEU A 38 -5.67 12.75 -10.46
N GLY A 39 -5.68 13.52 -9.37
CA GLY A 39 -4.92 13.21 -8.16
C GLY A 39 -5.36 11.88 -7.52
N ALA A 40 -6.67 11.66 -7.38
CA ALA A 40 -7.22 10.41 -6.86
C ALA A 40 -6.88 9.22 -7.77
N THR A 41 -6.95 9.39 -9.09
CA THR A 41 -6.56 8.36 -10.05
C THR A 41 -5.08 8.02 -9.93
N ALA A 42 -4.21 9.01 -9.80
CA ALA A 42 -2.78 8.83 -9.62
C ALA A 42 -2.45 8.06 -8.31
N LEU A 43 -3.12 8.40 -7.22
CA LEU A 43 -3.02 7.66 -5.94
C LEU A 43 -3.52 6.24 -6.08
N GLY A 44 -4.62 6.02 -6.82
CA GLY A 44 -5.15 4.69 -7.13
C GLY A 44 -4.12 3.84 -7.88
N ILE A 45 -3.49 4.38 -8.93
CA ILE A 45 -2.42 3.70 -9.67
C ILE A 45 -1.24 3.36 -8.75
N LEU A 46 -0.84 4.29 -7.88
CA LEU A 46 0.24 4.08 -6.92
C LEU A 46 -0.07 2.94 -5.94
N ALA A 47 -1.33 2.75 -5.56
CA ALA A 47 -1.74 1.65 -4.67
C ALA A 47 -1.50 0.26 -5.29
N PHE A 48 -1.47 0.15 -6.62
CA PHE A 48 -1.21 -1.11 -7.35
C PHE A 48 0.27 -1.38 -7.64
N LYS A 49 1.19 -0.51 -7.26
CA LYS A 49 2.64 -0.62 -7.60
C LYS A 49 3.32 -1.93 -7.15
N GLY A 50 2.72 -2.70 -6.27
CA GLY A 50 3.29 -3.93 -5.72
C GLY A 50 3.63 -5.03 -6.75
N PHE A 51 3.12 -4.97 -7.98
CA PHE A 51 3.42 -5.98 -9.01
C PHE A 51 4.90 -6.00 -9.41
N THR A 52 5.63 -4.90 -9.30
CA THR A 52 7.07 -4.84 -9.56
C THR A 52 7.88 -5.70 -8.57
N THR A 53 7.41 -5.86 -7.35
CA THR A 53 8.00 -6.79 -6.37
C THR A 53 7.93 -8.23 -6.84
N ILE A 54 6.82 -8.63 -7.48
CA ILE A 54 6.62 -9.98 -8.03
C ILE A 54 7.58 -10.19 -9.20
N THR A 55 7.74 -9.20 -10.11
CA THR A 55 8.67 -9.31 -11.25
C THR A 55 10.11 -9.44 -10.79
N ASN A 56 10.53 -8.68 -9.79
CA ASN A 56 11.89 -8.74 -9.24
C ASN A 56 12.20 -10.06 -8.54
N SER A 57 11.18 -10.77 -8.07
CA SER A 57 11.30 -12.11 -7.46
C SER A 57 11.05 -13.26 -8.44
N GLY A 58 10.93 -12.96 -9.72
CA GLY A 58 10.57 -13.95 -10.76
C GLY A 58 11.52 -15.13 -10.86
N SER A 59 12.82 -14.94 -10.59
CA SER A 59 13.83 -16.02 -10.63
C SER A 59 13.64 -17.08 -9.53
N GLU A 60 12.88 -16.81 -8.48
CA GLU A 60 12.60 -17.75 -7.39
C GLU A 60 11.35 -18.59 -7.64
N LEU A 61 10.59 -18.26 -8.68
CA LEU A 61 9.38 -18.99 -9.03
C LEU A 61 9.69 -20.29 -9.78
N LYS A 62 8.97 -21.36 -9.44
CA LYS A 62 8.96 -22.56 -10.29
C LYS A 62 8.31 -22.21 -11.63
N ASN A 63 8.99 -22.52 -12.74
CA ASN A 63 8.54 -22.22 -14.10
C ASN A 63 8.17 -20.71 -14.29
N PRO A 64 9.14 -19.78 -14.13
CA PRO A 64 8.88 -18.34 -14.07
C PRO A 64 8.16 -17.82 -15.33
N LYS A 65 8.51 -18.31 -16.53
CA LYS A 65 7.87 -17.91 -17.79
C LYS A 65 6.35 -18.12 -17.80
N ARG A 66 5.86 -19.16 -17.12
CA ARG A 66 4.42 -19.50 -17.08
C ARG A 66 3.72 -18.91 -15.86
N ASN A 67 4.39 -18.89 -14.72
CA ASN A 67 3.75 -18.59 -13.43
C ASN A 67 3.82 -17.12 -13.07
N LEU A 68 4.80 -16.36 -13.59
CA LEU A 68 4.95 -14.94 -13.28
C LEU A 68 3.72 -14.13 -13.71
N GLY A 69 3.29 -14.27 -14.97
CA GLY A 69 2.10 -13.57 -15.49
C GLY A 69 0.84 -13.95 -14.72
N LYS A 70 0.65 -15.24 -14.39
CA LYS A 70 -0.48 -15.70 -13.58
C LYS A 70 -0.47 -15.10 -12.18
N ALA A 71 0.70 -15.07 -11.53
CA ALA A 71 0.85 -14.50 -10.19
C ALA A 71 0.47 -13.00 -10.19
N ILE A 72 0.92 -12.24 -11.19
CA ILE A 72 0.58 -10.82 -11.34
C ILE A 72 -0.93 -10.66 -11.54
N MET A 73 -1.54 -11.38 -12.47
CA MET A 73 -2.98 -11.27 -12.75
C MET A 73 -3.83 -11.61 -11.52
N ILE A 74 -3.52 -12.70 -10.82
CA ILE A 74 -4.24 -13.10 -9.61
C ILE A 74 -4.07 -12.04 -8.51
N SER A 75 -2.86 -11.51 -8.34
CA SER A 75 -2.59 -10.47 -7.34
C SER A 75 -3.37 -9.19 -7.62
N ILE A 76 -3.39 -8.72 -8.87
CA ILE A 76 -4.13 -7.53 -9.27
C ILE A 76 -5.63 -7.75 -9.06
N ALA A 77 -6.18 -8.88 -9.53
CA ALA A 77 -7.60 -9.19 -9.36
C ALA A 77 -8.00 -9.23 -7.88
N LEU A 78 -7.17 -9.85 -7.03
CA LEU A 78 -7.41 -9.90 -5.59
C LEU A 78 -7.35 -8.50 -4.97
N CYS A 79 -6.37 -7.66 -5.35
CA CYS A 79 -6.28 -6.28 -4.87
C CYS A 79 -7.50 -5.45 -5.28
N VAL A 80 -7.97 -5.57 -6.53
CA VAL A 80 -9.18 -4.86 -6.99
C VAL A 80 -10.39 -5.22 -6.13
N VAL A 81 -10.61 -6.52 -5.90
CA VAL A 81 -11.73 -6.99 -5.06
C VAL A 81 -11.61 -6.46 -3.64
N ILE A 82 -10.44 -6.56 -3.02
CA ILE A 82 -10.22 -6.09 -1.65
C ILE A 82 -10.39 -4.57 -1.56
N TYR A 83 -9.83 -3.80 -2.48
CA TYR A 83 -9.93 -2.34 -2.47
C TYR A 83 -11.37 -1.88 -2.71
N ALA A 84 -12.10 -2.51 -3.62
CA ALA A 84 -13.51 -2.23 -3.82
C ALA A 84 -14.31 -2.52 -2.54
N LEU A 85 -14.10 -3.68 -1.92
CA LEU A 85 -14.80 -4.09 -0.71
C LEU A 85 -14.55 -3.11 0.45
N VAL A 86 -13.30 -2.71 0.68
CA VAL A 86 -12.92 -1.75 1.73
C VAL A 86 -13.45 -0.35 1.41
N GLY A 87 -13.34 0.08 0.15
CA GLY A 87 -13.87 1.37 -0.29
C GLY A 87 -15.39 1.46 -0.10
N PHE A 88 -16.12 0.42 -0.46
CA PHE A 88 -17.56 0.33 -0.19
C PHE A 88 -17.87 0.36 1.31
N ALA A 89 -17.15 -0.41 2.12
CA ALA A 89 -17.35 -0.43 3.57
C ALA A 89 -17.13 0.95 4.21
N VAL A 90 -16.12 1.70 3.76
CA VAL A 90 -15.87 3.07 4.25
C VAL A 90 -16.95 4.03 3.76
N ALA A 91 -17.27 4.03 2.48
CA ALA A 91 -18.29 4.93 1.89
C ALA A 91 -19.70 4.69 2.41
N SER A 92 -19.99 3.48 2.89
CA SER A 92 -21.30 3.13 3.45
C SER A 92 -21.46 3.46 4.94
N ASN A 93 -20.36 3.71 5.64
CA ASN A 93 -20.36 3.98 7.08
C ASN A 93 -19.90 5.38 7.48
N LEU A 94 -19.36 6.15 6.54
CA LEU A 94 -18.88 7.51 6.77
C LEU A 94 -19.37 8.45 5.67
N SER A 95 -19.80 9.65 6.07
CA SER A 95 -20.04 10.75 5.12
C SER A 95 -18.72 11.26 4.52
N LEU A 96 -18.81 11.96 3.38
CA LEU A 96 -17.62 12.51 2.71
C LEU A 96 -16.83 13.47 3.61
N SER A 97 -17.52 14.31 4.40
CA SER A 97 -16.90 15.21 5.39
C SER A 97 -16.14 14.43 6.47
N GLU A 98 -16.71 13.35 6.99
CA GLU A 98 -16.04 12.49 7.98
C GLU A 98 -14.83 11.77 7.37
N ILE A 99 -14.88 11.33 6.11
CA ILE A 99 -13.74 10.72 5.42
C ILE A 99 -12.60 11.73 5.29
N ILE A 100 -12.90 13.00 4.97
CA ILE A 100 -11.89 14.06 4.86
C ILE A 100 -11.29 14.38 6.23
N GLU A 101 -12.09 14.45 7.28
CA GLU A 101 -11.62 14.73 8.64
C GLU A 101 -10.80 13.58 9.21
N THR A 102 -11.19 12.32 8.91
CA THR A 102 -10.53 11.11 9.41
C THR A 102 -9.55 10.49 8.43
N GLN A 103 -9.02 11.23 7.46
CA GLN A 103 -8.21 10.72 6.34
C GLN A 103 -7.09 9.74 6.76
N ASP A 104 -6.47 9.95 7.93
CA ASP A 104 -5.37 9.10 8.43
C ASP A 104 -5.86 7.83 9.14
N TYR A 105 -7.16 7.79 9.56
CA TYR A 105 -7.74 6.66 10.29
C TYR A 105 -9.18 6.33 9.88
N SER A 106 -9.57 6.66 8.64
CA SER A 106 -10.93 6.43 8.11
C SER A 106 -11.39 4.99 8.26
N LEU A 107 -10.46 4.02 8.14
CA LEU A 107 -10.77 2.60 8.33
C LEU A 107 -11.19 2.30 9.78
N ALA A 108 -10.53 2.91 10.76
CA ALA A 108 -10.89 2.76 12.16
C ALA A 108 -12.22 3.43 12.48
N ALA A 109 -12.47 4.61 11.89
CA ALA A 109 -13.74 5.33 12.03
C ALA A 109 -14.90 4.53 11.45
N ALA A 110 -14.74 3.99 10.24
CA ALA A 110 -15.75 3.16 9.58
C ALA A 110 -16.02 1.82 10.30
N ALA A 111 -15.09 1.31 11.09
CA ALA A 111 -15.28 0.09 11.88
C ALA A 111 -16.03 0.32 13.21
N ARG A 112 -16.14 1.57 13.69
CA ARG A 112 -16.78 1.88 14.98
C ARG A 112 -18.24 1.38 15.10
N PRO A 113 -19.10 1.54 14.10
CA PRO A 113 -20.47 1.03 14.18
C PRO A 113 -20.54 -0.48 14.43
N ALA A 114 -19.58 -1.24 13.88
CA ALA A 114 -19.52 -2.70 13.98
C ALA A 114 -18.87 -3.21 15.27
N LEU A 115 -17.77 -2.60 15.69
CA LEU A 115 -16.87 -3.11 16.71
C LEU A 115 -16.79 -2.21 17.95
N GLY A 116 -17.50 -1.07 17.98
CA GLY A 116 -17.42 -0.11 19.08
C GLY A 116 -15.98 0.38 19.30
N GLU A 117 -15.60 0.54 20.56
CA GLU A 117 -14.24 0.97 20.94
C GLU A 117 -13.13 -0.03 20.55
N ALA A 118 -13.46 -1.31 20.35
CA ALA A 118 -12.51 -2.31 19.91
C ALA A 118 -12.08 -2.11 18.43
N ALA A 119 -12.85 -1.33 17.65
CA ALA A 119 -12.55 -1.03 16.26
C ALA A 119 -11.17 -0.42 16.07
N VAL A 120 -10.80 0.54 16.90
CA VAL A 120 -9.51 1.23 16.84
C VAL A 120 -8.38 0.24 17.09
N GLY A 121 -8.47 -0.58 18.14
CA GLY A 121 -7.46 -1.59 18.46
C GLY A 121 -7.29 -2.61 17.32
N PHE A 122 -8.39 -3.11 16.78
CA PHE A 122 -8.37 -4.08 15.69
C PHE A 122 -7.75 -3.51 14.41
N THR A 123 -8.16 -2.31 14.00
CA THR A 123 -7.62 -1.67 12.79
C THR A 123 -6.16 -1.27 12.95
N VAL A 124 -5.72 -0.82 14.14
CA VAL A 124 -4.31 -0.52 14.43
C VAL A 124 -3.46 -1.79 14.29
N VAL A 125 -3.87 -2.90 14.88
CA VAL A 125 -3.14 -4.17 14.74
C VAL A 125 -3.06 -4.62 13.28
N LEU A 126 -4.16 -4.54 12.53
CA LEU A 126 -4.15 -4.86 11.09
C LEU A 126 -3.22 -3.94 10.30
N ALA A 127 -3.25 -2.64 10.57
CA ALA A 127 -2.37 -1.65 9.94
C ALA A 127 -0.89 -1.94 10.23
N MET A 128 -0.55 -2.23 11.48
CA MET A 128 0.83 -2.60 11.87
C MET A 128 1.31 -3.86 11.14
N LEU A 129 0.49 -4.92 11.08
CA LEU A 129 0.83 -6.16 10.37
C LEU A 129 0.95 -5.93 8.86
N ALA A 130 0.06 -5.13 8.27
CA ALA A 130 0.09 -4.80 6.85
C ALA A 130 1.33 -3.98 6.50
N THR A 131 1.62 -2.93 7.28
CA THR A 131 2.76 -2.04 7.08
C THR A 131 4.08 -2.77 7.26
N ALA A 132 4.25 -3.55 8.33
CA ALA A 132 5.45 -4.35 8.56
C ALA A 132 5.71 -5.31 7.37
N GLY A 133 4.68 -6.04 6.93
CA GLY A 133 4.80 -6.91 5.77
C GLY A 133 5.12 -6.17 4.47
N GLY A 134 4.56 -4.99 4.27
CA GLY A 134 4.84 -4.11 3.13
C GLY A 134 6.28 -3.59 3.13
N ILE A 135 6.78 -3.14 4.28
CA ILE A 135 8.16 -2.67 4.45
C ILE A 135 9.15 -3.80 4.12
N ILE A 136 8.97 -4.98 4.72
CA ILE A 136 9.84 -6.13 4.48
C ILE A 136 9.90 -6.48 2.99
N ALA A 137 8.74 -6.59 2.34
CA ALA A 137 8.67 -6.93 0.92
C ALA A 137 9.32 -5.84 0.03
N SER A 138 9.07 -4.56 0.32
CA SER A 138 9.61 -3.44 -0.46
C SER A 138 11.12 -3.31 -0.29
N VAL A 139 11.63 -3.38 0.93
CA VAL A 139 13.06 -3.28 1.22
C VAL A 139 13.81 -4.44 0.56
N PHE A 140 13.27 -5.65 0.63
CA PHE A 140 13.86 -6.82 -0.03
C PHE A 140 13.90 -6.66 -1.56
N ALA A 141 12.80 -6.24 -2.17
CA ALA A 141 12.72 -6.05 -3.62
C ALA A 141 13.67 -4.97 -4.14
N VAL A 142 13.74 -3.81 -3.43
CA VAL A 142 14.64 -2.70 -3.80
C VAL A 142 16.10 -3.09 -3.61
N SER A 143 16.45 -3.74 -2.49
CA SER A 143 17.83 -4.17 -2.24
C SER A 143 18.32 -5.15 -3.30
N ARG A 144 17.47 -6.03 -3.76
CA ARG A 144 17.77 -6.99 -4.82
C ARG A 144 17.95 -6.30 -6.18
N MET A 145 17.08 -5.37 -6.51
CA MET A 145 17.22 -4.56 -7.73
C MET A 145 18.51 -3.76 -7.73
N LEU A 146 18.85 -3.12 -6.61
CA LEU A 146 20.11 -2.39 -6.46
C LEU A 146 21.33 -3.31 -6.59
N ALA A 147 21.27 -4.52 -6.04
CA ALA A 147 22.34 -5.50 -6.20
C ALA A 147 22.56 -5.85 -7.67
N MET A 148 21.50 -6.13 -8.43
CA MET A 148 21.57 -6.39 -9.87
C MET A 148 22.17 -5.19 -10.64
N LEU A 149 21.71 -3.97 -10.37
CA LEU A 149 22.24 -2.76 -11.02
C LEU A 149 23.72 -2.54 -10.71
N THR A 150 24.16 -2.88 -9.51
CA THR A 150 25.55 -2.79 -9.09
C THR A 150 26.41 -3.85 -9.79
N GLU A 151 25.94 -5.09 -9.90
CA GLU A 151 26.61 -6.16 -10.67
C GLU A 151 26.75 -5.79 -12.15
N MET A 152 25.75 -5.10 -12.71
CA MET A 152 25.80 -4.56 -14.06
C MET A 152 26.68 -3.30 -14.20
N LYS A 153 27.33 -2.85 -13.13
CA LYS A 153 28.16 -1.63 -13.05
C LYS A 153 27.43 -0.32 -13.40
N LEU A 154 26.10 -0.31 -13.29
CA LEU A 154 25.28 0.88 -13.51
C LEU A 154 25.22 1.79 -12.29
N VAL A 155 25.39 1.23 -11.09
CA VAL A 155 25.46 1.96 -9.83
C VAL A 155 26.81 1.71 -9.17
N PRO A 156 27.55 2.78 -8.78
CA PRO A 156 28.82 2.62 -8.09
C PRO A 156 28.60 2.01 -6.72
N HIS A 157 29.36 0.98 -6.40
CA HIS A 157 29.34 0.34 -5.09
C HIS A 157 30.67 0.56 -4.37
N ARG A 158 30.61 1.21 -3.22
CA ARG A 158 31.73 1.30 -2.31
C ARG A 158 31.57 0.31 -1.17
N HIS A 159 32.49 -0.62 -1.05
CA HIS A 159 32.58 -1.47 0.12
C HIS A 159 33.13 -0.64 1.29
N PHE A 160 32.27 -0.17 2.18
CA PHE A 160 32.69 0.49 3.41
C PHE A 160 33.23 -0.52 4.45
N HIS A 161 34.09 -1.46 4.04
CA HIS A 161 34.65 -2.52 4.88
C HIS A 161 33.59 -3.38 5.60
N MET A 162 32.34 -3.38 5.14
CA MET A 162 31.29 -4.21 5.70
C MET A 162 31.45 -5.66 5.21
N PRO A 163 31.54 -6.64 6.10
CA PRO A 163 31.58 -8.03 5.70
C PRO A 163 30.20 -8.48 5.16
N GLY A 164 30.21 -9.21 4.07
CA GLY A 164 28.97 -9.81 3.55
C GLY A 164 28.85 -9.74 2.03
N SER A 165 27.74 -10.27 1.53
CA SER A 165 27.41 -10.24 0.11
C SER A 165 26.94 -8.85 -0.33
N LEU A 166 27.05 -8.55 -1.62
CA LEU A 166 26.56 -7.31 -2.23
C LEU A 166 25.09 -7.02 -1.87
N GLN A 167 24.26 -8.06 -1.84
CA GLN A 167 22.84 -7.92 -1.49
C GLN A 167 22.62 -7.45 -0.04
N LYS A 168 23.49 -7.87 0.91
CA LYS A 168 23.40 -7.39 2.29
C LYS A 168 23.78 -5.91 2.39
N HIS A 169 24.77 -5.46 1.64
CA HIS A 169 25.17 -4.06 1.61
C HIS A 169 24.04 -3.18 1.03
N THR A 170 23.46 -3.59 -0.09
CA THR A 170 22.35 -2.86 -0.72
C THR A 170 21.09 -2.85 0.16
N LEU A 171 20.86 -3.88 0.93
CA LEU A 171 19.79 -3.93 1.94
C LEU A 171 19.99 -2.84 3.01
N VAL A 172 21.20 -2.75 3.56
CA VAL A 172 21.53 -1.72 4.58
C VAL A 172 21.34 -0.32 4.01
N TYR A 173 21.86 -0.05 2.80
CA TYR A 173 21.68 1.25 2.16
C TYR A 173 20.21 1.59 1.93
N THR A 174 19.40 0.63 1.49
CA THR A 174 17.95 0.82 1.29
C THR A 174 17.27 1.19 2.61
N ILE A 175 17.59 0.49 3.70
CA ILE A 175 17.01 0.76 5.02
C ILE A 175 17.43 2.15 5.50
N VAL A 176 18.71 2.47 5.47
CA VAL A 176 19.23 3.78 5.93
C VAL A 176 18.63 4.93 5.13
N PHE A 177 18.60 4.80 3.81
CA PHE A 177 18.01 5.83 2.95
C PHE A 177 16.49 5.97 3.19
N GLY A 178 15.77 4.86 3.35
CA GLY A 178 14.35 4.86 3.71
C GLY A 178 14.09 5.56 5.04
N LEU A 179 14.90 5.28 6.06
CA LEU A 179 14.79 5.94 7.37
C LEU A 179 15.06 7.45 7.27
N ILE A 180 16.06 7.86 6.50
CA ILE A 180 16.34 9.29 6.26
C ILE A 180 15.12 9.96 5.59
N LEU A 181 14.56 9.36 4.53
CA LEU A 181 13.40 9.92 3.86
C LEU A 181 12.20 10.05 4.80
N THR A 182 11.91 9.02 5.60
CA THR A 182 10.78 9.06 6.54
C THR A 182 11.00 10.00 7.72
N ALA A 183 12.25 10.30 8.08
CA ALA A 183 12.57 11.26 9.13
C ALA A 183 12.41 12.72 8.69
N PHE A 184 12.62 13.03 7.40
CA PHE A 184 12.61 14.40 6.88
C PHE A 184 11.36 14.75 6.06
N PHE A 185 10.57 13.78 5.63
CA PHE A 185 9.42 14.00 4.76
C PHE A 185 8.15 13.36 5.32
N ASP A 186 7.05 14.10 5.24
CA ASP A 186 5.72 13.61 5.58
C ASP A 186 5.20 12.60 4.54
N LEU A 187 4.24 11.78 4.95
CA LEU A 187 3.63 10.75 4.09
C LEU A 187 3.10 11.34 2.77
N SER A 188 2.45 12.51 2.82
CA SER A 188 1.90 13.18 1.64
C SER A 188 2.98 13.56 0.63
N ARG A 189 4.14 14.06 1.10
CA ARG A 189 5.28 14.41 0.25
C ARG A 189 5.94 13.18 -0.36
N ILE A 190 6.09 12.11 0.43
CA ILE A 190 6.62 10.83 -0.07
C ILE A 190 5.69 10.22 -1.12
N ALA A 191 4.37 10.29 -0.91
CA ALA A 191 3.38 9.84 -1.88
C ALA A 191 3.44 10.67 -3.18
N ALA A 192 3.55 12.00 -3.07
CA ALA A 192 3.70 12.88 -4.23
C ALA A 192 4.97 12.56 -5.04
N LEU A 193 6.11 12.33 -4.37
CA LEU A 193 7.33 11.85 -5.03
C LEU A 193 7.09 10.50 -5.71
N GLY A 194 6.42 9.58 -5.04
CA GLY A 194 6.06 8.29 -5.61
C GLY A 194 5.23 8.42 -6.89
N ILE A 195 4.26 9.33 -6.94
CA ILE A 195 3.45 9.61 -8.13
C ILE A 195 4.33 10.12 -9.27
N ILE A 196 5.20 11.12 -9.00
CA ILE A 196 6.09 11.72 -10.02
C ILE A 196 7.00 10.67 -10.67
N PHE A 197 7.48 9.70 -9.89
CA PHE A 197 8.38 8.66 -10.42
C PHE A 197 7.65 7.48 -11.07
N TYR A 198 6.34 7.33 -10.86
CA TYR A 198 5.55 6.21 -11.40
C TYR A 198 4.69 6.57 -12.61
N LEU A 199 4.35 7.84 -12.81
CA LEU A 199 3.60 8.36 -13.94
C LEU A 199 4.51 9.06 -14.95
#